data_2b8d952b3593fa5f5e4b6370c4ff7318
#
_entry.id   2b8d952b3593fa5f5e4b6370c4ff7318
#
_cell.length_a   1.000
_cell.length_b   1.000
_cell.length_c   1.000
_cell.angle_alpha   90.00
_cell.angle_beta   90.00
_cell.angle_gamma   90.00
#
_symmetry.space_group_name_H-M   'P 1'
#
loop_
_entity.id
_entity.type
_entity.pdbx_description
1 polymer ?
#
loop_
_entity_poly.entity_id
_entity_poly.type
_entity_poly.pdbx_seq_one_letter_code
_entity_poly.pdbx_strand_id
1 'polypeptide(L)'
;MSNAKYLSIFEEIKRKGGSLDGGEPNDKVLIIDGLNTFIRVFSVIPTTNDDGIHVGGIVGFLKSIGYTINMIRPTRTIIVFDGKGGSSRRRKIYPEYKAKRKTKYRVNRSYDFASPEDEKQNMIMQLQRIVEYLETLPITVLSYDNIEADDTIGYLCRQVLTESQITVMSTDKDFLQLANGRIKIWIPTKKKMYDESAVLDEYGISSHNLIWYRVLDGDKSDNIKGVKGLGLKTIQKKLPFLSENRIVNIDEVINKLPESKDVIELNYKLMQLSDVDISGTTKTKIIDKVNAPINRLIKYKFQTMFLEDKLFTTFPNVTSWLLTNFNQLNHYAEKTHEGN
;
A
#
# COMPACT_ATOMS: atom_id res chain seq x y z
N MET A 1 -11.75 -29.85 -38.66
CA MET A 1 -10.51 -29.20 -38.14
C MET A 1 -9.88 -30.19 -37.16
N SER A 2 -8.57 -30.53 -37.33
CA SER A 2 -7.96 -31.65 -36.60
C SER A 2 -7.67 -31.30 -35.14
N ASN A 3 -7.79 -32.28 -34.24
CA ASN A 3 -7.43 -32.19 -32.80
C ASN A 3 -6.03 -31.58 -32.56
N ALA A 4 -5.10 -31.71 -33.51
CA ALA A 4 -3.78 -31.10 -33.43
C ALA A 4 -3.78 -29.58 -33.39
N LYS A 5 -4.74 -28.92 -34.04
CA LYS A 5 -4.87 -27.43 -34.03
C LYS A 5 -5.39 -26.91 -32.69
N TYR A 6 -6.26 -27.66 -32.02
CA TYR A 6 -6.73 -27.34 -30.69
C TYR A 6 -5.64 -27.54 -29.63
N LEU A 7 -4.85 -28.61 -29.76
CA LEU A 7 -3.71 -28.88 -28.88
C LEU A 7 -2.62 -27.78 -29.00
N SER A 8 -2.29 -27.35 -30.24
CA SER A 8 -1.31 -26.26 -30.42
C SER A 8 -1.79 -24.93 -29.88
N ILE A 9 -3.11 -24.63 -29.99
CA ILE A 9 -3.72 -23.43 -29.38
C ILE A 9 -3.69 -23.54 -27.85
N PHE A 10 -3.97 -24.73 -27.29
CA PHE A 10 -3.90 -24.96 -25.84
C PHE A 10 -2.46 -24.84 -25.31
N GLU A 11 -1.46 -25.35 -26.05
CA GLU A 11 -0.06 -25.18 -25.70
C GLU A 11 0.43 -23.74 -25.84
N GLU A 12 -0.06 -23.02 -26.85
CA GLU A 12 0.22 -21.58 -27.00
C GLU A 12 -0.45 -20.72 -25.91
N ILE A 13 -1.68 -21.06 -25.50
CA ILE A 13 -2.37 -20.46 -24.36
C ILE A 13 -1.64 -20.78 -23.05
N LYS A 14 -1.18 -22.02 -22.85
CA LYS A 14 -0.33 -22.40 -21.71
C LYS A 14 1.00 -21.64 -21.71
N ARG A 15 1.61 -21.43 -22.85
CA ARG A 15 2.89 -20.72 -23.00
C ARG A 15 2.77 -19.20 -22.87
N LYS A 16 1.63 -18.61 -23.30
CA LYS A 16 1.32 -17.18 -23.13
C LYS A 16 0.68 -16.87 -21.77
N GLY A 17 -0.04 -17.82 -21.18
CA GLY A 17 -0.41 -17.75 -19.78
C GLY A 17 0.74 -18.30 -18.97
N GLY A 18 1.77 -17.48 -18.71
CA GLY A 18 2.98 -17.91 -18.00
C GLY A 18 2.66 -18.96 -16.94
N SER A 19 3.44 -20.03 -16.91
CA SER A 19 3.29 -21.18 -16.02
C SER A 19 2.81 -20.74 -14.64
N LEU A 20 1.60 -21.17 -14.24
CA LEU A 20 1.10 -21.02 -12.88
C LEU A 20 1.90 -21.89 -11.89
N ASP A 21 2.76 -22.75 -12.44
CA ASP A 21 3.47 -23.81 -11.74
C ASP A 21 4.93 -23.43 -11.47
N GLY A 22 5.23 -22.65 -10.44
CA GLY A 22 6.64 -22.46 -10.14
C GLY A 22 7.01 -21.51 -9.02
N GLY A 23 6.07 -21.00 -8.24
CA GLY A 23 6.39 -20.11 -7.13
C GLY A 23 5.75 -20.57 -5.82
N GLU A 24 6.37 -20.16 -4.71
CA GLU A 24 5.81 -20.33 -3.38
C GLU A 24 4.93 -19.13 -2.97
N PRO A 25 4.01 -19.29 -2.02
CA PRO A 25 3.05 -18.24 -1.62
C PRO A 25 3.64 -16.87 -1.28
N ASN A 26 4.92 -16.81 -0.88
CA ASN A 26 5.58 -15.55 -0.51
C ASN A 26 6.68 -15.10 -1.49
N ASP A 27 6.82 -15.72 -2.65
CA ASP A 27 7.89 -15.37 -3.61
C ASP A 27 7.69 -13.96 -4.18
N LYS A 28 6.44 -13.60 -4.52
CA LYS A 28 6.09 -12.32 -5.10
C LYS A 28 4.92 -11.69 -4.35
N VAL A 29 5.21 -10.73 -3.48
CA VAL A 29 4.21 -10.17 -2.58
C VAL A 29 3.79 -8.76 -3.03
N LEU A 30 2.48 -8.56 -3.12
CA LEU A 30 1.88 -7.23 -3.26
C LEU A 30 1.42 -6.76 -1.89
N ILE A 31 1.97 -5.64 -1.41
CA ILE A 31 1.54 -4.99 -0.17
C ILE A 31 0.79 -3.71 -0.55
N ILE A 32 -0.41 -3.54 -0.03
CA ILE A 32 -1.27 -2.39 -0.34
C ILE A 32 -1.50 -1.59 0.94
N ASP A 33 -1.21 -0.29 0.89
CA ASP A 33 -1.63 0.67 1.88
C ASP A 33 -3.16 0.88 1.76
N GLY A 34 -3.90 0.27 2.68
CA GLY A 34 -5.35 0.16 2.60
C GLY A 34 -6.04 1.51 2.74
N LEU A 35 -5.68 2.28 3.77
CA LEU A 35 -6.34 3.57 4.02
C LEU A 35 -5.98 4.60 2.96
N ASN A 36 -4.72 4.67 2.53
CA ASN A 36 -4.29 5.54 1.44
C ASN A 36 -5.05 5.22 0.14
N THR A 37 -5.18 3.94 -0.19
CA THR A 37 -5.94 3.49 -1.38
C THR A 37 -7.41 3.87 -1.26
N PHE A 38 -8.04 3.63 -0.10
CA PHE A 38 -9.45 3.96 0.13
C PHE A 38 -9.72 5.46 0.03
N ILE A 39 -9.00 6.29 0.78
CA ILE A 39 -9.19 7.75 0.80
C ILE A 39 -8.99 8.34 -0.60
N ARG A 40 -8.00 7.86 -1.33
CA ARG A 40 -7.73 8.30 -2.71
C ARG A 40 -8.93 8.09 -3.63
N VAL A 41 -9.55 6.91 -3.59
CA VAL A 41 -10.69 6.60 -4.48
C VAL A 41 -11.99 7.21 -3.96
N PHE A 42 -12.23 7.18 -2.66
CA PHE A 42 -13.38 7.81 -2.02
C PHE A 42 -13.47 9.30 -2.36
N SER A 43 -12.33 9.99 -2.39
CA SER A 43 -12.27 11.44 -2.61
C SER A 43 -12.61 11.90 -4.03
N VAL A 44 -12.62 11.00 -5.03
CA VAL A 44 -12.74 11.40 -6.45
C VAL A 44 -13.74 10.57 -7.27
N ILE A 45 -14.25 9.45 -6.75
CA ILE A 45 -15.19 8.60 -7.49
C ILE A 45 -16.62 8.91 -7.05
N PRO A 46 -17.47 9.47 -7.93
CA PRO A 46 -18.84 9.88 -7.58
C PRO A 46 -19.88 8.76 -7.67
N THR A 47 -19.46 7.51 -7.88
CA THR A 47 -20.36 6.39 -8.14
C THR A 47 -21.36 6.19 -7.00
N THR A 48 -22.63 6.06 -7.37
CA THR A 48 -23.73 5.65 -6.48
C THR A 48 -24.18 4.24 -6.80
N ASN A 49 -24.81 3.58 -5.84
CA ASN A 49 -25.58 2.36 -6.08
C ASN A 49 -26.96 2.68 -6.66
N ASP A 50 -27.79 1.65 -6.88
CA ASP A 50 -29.12 1.81 -7.47
C ASP A 50 -30.12 2.55 -6.53
N ASP A 51 -29.79 2.72 -5.24
CA ASP A 51 -30.57 3.55 -4.30
C ASP A 51 -30.08 5.01 -4.26
N GLY A 52 -29.08 5.38 -5.08
CA GLY A 52 -28.50 6.72 -5.08
C GLY A 52 -27.49 6.98 -3.95
N ILE A 53 -27.15 5.96 -3.14
CA ILE A 53 -26.18 6.05 -2.06
C ILE A 53 -24.76 6.05 -2.65
N HIS A 54 -23.92 6.98 -2.20
CA HIS A 54 -22.52 7.01 -2.62
C HIS A 54 -21.75 5.77 -2.18
N VAL A 55 -21.15 5.06 -3.17
CA VAL A 55 -20.37 3.81 -3.00
C VAL A 55 -19.02 3.87 -3.72
N GLY A 56 -18.60 5.07 -4.12
CA GLY A 56 -17.36 5.29 -4.89
C GLY A 56 -16.11 4.76 -4.21
N GLY A 57 -16.07 4.77 -2.87
CA GLY A 57 -14.98 4.19 -2.10
C GLY A 57 -14.88 2.66 -2.28
N ILE A 58 -16.00 1.93 -2.13
CA ILE A 58 -16.04 0.47 -2.30
C ILE A 58 -15.65 0.11 -3.74
N VAL A 59 -16.33 0.69 -4.72
CA VAL A 59 -16.15 0.38 -6.14
C VAL A 59 -14.74 0.69 -6.58
N GLY A 60 -14.24 1.89 -6.22
CA GLY A 60 -12.90 2.33 -6.58
C GLY A 60 -11.81 1.49 -5.92
N PHE A 61 -12.00 1.11 -4.66
CA PHE A 61 -11.06 0.27 -3.94
C PHE A 61 -10.96 -1.12 -4.58
N LEU A 62 -12.11 -1.80 -4.78
CA LEU A 62 -12.13 -3.13 -5.40
C LEU A 62 -11.54 -3.11 -6.81
N LYS A 63 -11.88 -2.12 -7.65
CA LYS A 63 -11.28 -1.97 -8.99
C LYS A 63 -9.77 -1.70 -8.91
N SER A 64 -9.31 -0.88 -7.97
CA SER A 64 -7.90 -0.55 -7.82
C SER A 64 -7.07 -1.76 -7.40
N ILE A 65 -7.53 -2.53 -6.41
CA ILE A 65 -6.82 -3.75 -5.99
C ILE A 65 -6.83 -4.82 -7.09
N GLY A 66 -8.00 -5.06 -7.73
CA GLY A 66 -8.11 -6.02 -8.83
C GLY A 66 -7.18 -5.68 -10.00
N TYR A 67 -7.15 -4.41 -10.42
CA TYR A 67 -6.23 -3.95 -11.45
C TYR A 67 -4.77 -4.21 -11.08
N THR A 68 -4.38 -3.86 -9.85
CA THR A 68 -2.99 -3.99 -9.41
C THR A 68 -2.58 -5.45 -9.26
N ILE A 69 -3.46 -6.30 -8.72
CA ILE A 69 -3.23 -7.76 -8.64
C ILE A 69 -3.04 -8.34 -10.03
N ASN A 70 -3.89 -7.98 -10.99
CA ASN A 70 -3.77 -8.48 -12.37
C ASN A 70 -2.49 -7.98 -13.07
N MET A 71 -2.07 -6.75 -12.80
CA MET A 71 -0.83 -6.16 -13.35
C MET A 71 0.42 -6.80 -12.73
N ILE A 72 0.45 -6.97 -11.41
CA ILE A 72 1.63 -7.47 -10.69
C ILE A 72 1.73 -8.99 -10.74
N ARG A 73 0.60 -9.71 -10.79
CA ARG A 73 0.55 -11.18 -10.69
C ARG A 73 1.29 -11.70 -9.45
N PRO A 74 0.89 -11.28 -8.23
CA PRO A 74 1.55 -11.71 -7.00
C PRO A 74 1.18 -13.14 -6.61
N THR A 75 2.03 -13.76 -5.79
CA THR A 75 1.75 -15.06 -5.15
C THR A 75 1.02 -14.87 -3.81
N ARG A 76 1.14 -13.69 -3.17
CA ARG A 76 0.38 -13.24 -2.00
C ARG A 76 0.06 -11.76 -2.11
N THR A 77 -1.13 -11.38 -1.66
CA THR A 77 -1.52 -9.97 -1.48
C THR A 77 -1.81 -9.70 -0.02
N ILE A 78 -1.17 -8.66 0.52
CA ILE A 78 -1.36 -8.19 1.91
C ILE A 78 -1.90 -6.76 1.85
N ILE A 79 -3.01 -6.50 2.52
CA ILE A 79 -3.54 -5.14 2.69
C ILE A 79 -3.35 -4.72 4.15
N VAL A 80 -2.73 -3.58 4.35
CA VAL A 80 -2.42 -3.06 5.69
C VAL A 80 -3.24 -1.81 5.95
N PHE A 81 -3.97 -1.80 7.07
CA PHE A 81 -4.69 -0.64 7.56
C PHE A 81 -4.05 -0.10 8.84
N ASP A 82 -4.19 1.21 9.06
CA ASP A 82 -3.84 1.81 10.35
C ASP A 82 -4.66 1.17 11.46
N GLY A 83 -4.01 0.86 12.59
CA GLY A 83 -4.70 0.42 13.79
C GLY A 83 -5.33 1.58 14.55
N LYS A 84 -6.28 1.28 15.43
CA LYS A 84 -6.86 2.27 16.33
C LYS A 84 -5.74 2.96 17.13
N GLY A 85 -5.70 4.28 17.08
CA GLY A 85 -4.63 5.05 17.76
C GLY A 85 -3.25 4.94 17.10
N GLY A 86 -3.13 4.53 15.83
CA GLY A 86 -1.85 4.28 15.14
C GLY A 86 -0.81 5.38 15.31
N SER A 87 -1.23 6.64 15.19
CA SER A 87 -0.32 7.79 15.34
C SER A 87 0.08 8.14 16.78
N SER A 88 -0.38 7.39 17.78
CA SER A 88 -0.13 7.69 19.20
C SER A 88 1.35 7.72 19.56
N ARG A 89 2.16 6.85 19.00
CA ARG A 89 3.61 6.78 19.21
C ARG A 89 4.30 8.04 18.68
N ARG A 90 4.04 8.43 17.42
CA ARG A 90 4.63 9.63 16.82
C ARG A 90 4.17 10.90 17.54
N ARG A 91 2.92 10.95 18.03
CA ARG A 91 2.41 12.07 18.83
C ARG A 91 3.05 12.18 20.22
N LYS A 92 3.51 11.10 20.82
CA LYS A 92 4.30 11.15 22.06
C LYS A 92 5.66 11.82 21.83
N ILE A 93 6.26 11.61 20.65
CA ILE A 93 7.54 12.23 20.26
C ILE A 93 7.30 13.68 19.79
N TYR A 94 6.24 13.91 18.99
CA TYR A 94 5.89 15.19 18.42
C TYR A 94 4.38 15.42 18.50
N PRO A 95 3.88 16.14 19.53
CA PRO A 95 2.44 16.31 19.77
C PRO A 95 1.66 16.94 18.60
N GLU A 96 2.32 17.76 17.79
CA GLU A 96 1.71 18.40 16.62
C GLU A 96 1.62 17.46 15.38
N TYR A 97 2.12 16.23 15.48
CA TYR A 97 2.04 15.26 14.39
C TYR A 97 0.61 15.04 13.93
N LYS A 98 0.35 15.23 12.64
CA LYS A 98 -0.98 15.13 12.00
C LYS A 98 -2.07 16.04 12.61
N ALA A 99 -1.71 17.05 13.42
CA ALA A 99 -2.69 17.90 14.11
C ALA A 99 -3.59 18.67 13.13
N LYS A 100 -3.05 19.10 11.99
CA LYS A 100 -3.79 19.86 10.97
C LYS A 100 -4.72 19.03 10.08
N ARG A 101 -4.65 17.68 10.14
CA ARG A 101 -5.55 16.82 9.36
C ARG A 101 -7.03 16.94 9.77
N LYS A 102 -7.29 17.34 11.02
CA LYS A 102 -8.67 17.50 11.59
C LYS A 102 -9.47 18.66 10.98
N THR A 103 -8.84 19.56 10.22
CA THR A 103 -9.48 20.79 9.71
C THR A 103 -10.04 20.70 8.30
N LYS A 104 -9.94 19.54 7.62
CA LYS A 104 -10.57 19.39 6.31
C LYS A 104 -12.06 19.07 6.47
N TYR A 105 -12.89 20.04 6.10
CA TYR A 105 -14.35 19.94 6.15
C TYR A 105 -14.92 18.86 5.22
N ARG A 106 -14.30 18.61 4.06
CA ARG A 106 -14.73 17.60 3.08
C ARG A 106 -13.53 16.83 2.53
N VAL A 107 -13.66 15.52 2.44
CA VAL A 107 -12.69 14.60 1.83
C VAL A 107 -13.08 14.35 0.37
N ASN A 108 -14.37 14.10 0.12
CA ASN A 108 -14.91 13.86 -1.22
C ASN A 108 -15.07 15.18 -1.99
N ARG A 109 -14.66 15.16 -3.26
CA ARG A 109 -14.66 16.34 -4.15
C ARG A 109 -15.61 16.20 -5.33
N SER A 110 -16.23 15.05 -5.48
CA SER A 110 -17.00 14.67 -6.68
C SER A 110 -18.42 14.24 -6.38
N TYR A 111 -18.79 14.09 -5.10
CA TYR A 111 -20.13 13.80 -4.65
C TYR A 111 -20.56 14.83 -3.59
N ASP A 112 -21.79 15.32 -3.70
CA ASP A 112 -22.30 16.37 -2.81
C ASP A 112 -23.10 15.75 -1.66
N PHE A 113 -22.40 15.49 -0.55
CA PHE A 113 -23.03 15.04 0.69
C PHE A 113 -23.84 16.17 1.34
N ALA A 114 -24.97 15.82 1.95
CA ALA A 114 -25.84 16.78 2.62
C ALA A 114 -25.11 17.52 3.77
N SER A 115 -24.22 16.83 4.47
CA SER A 115 -23.41 17.42 5.56
C SER A 115 -22.04 16.75 5.68
N PRO A 116 -21.06 17.36 6.36
CA PRO A 116 -19.78 16.70 6.70
C PRO A 116 -19.95 15.45 7.56
N GLU A 117 -21.00 15.37 8.37
CA GLU A 117 -21.28 14.19 9.19
C GLU A 117 -21.81 13.03 8.33
N ASP A 118 -22.66 13.31 7.34
CA ASP A 118 -23.14 12.30 6.38
C ASP A 118 -21.99 11.74 5.57
N GLU A 119 -21.06 12.61 5.11
CA GLU A 119 -19.84 12.17 4.44
C GLU A 119 -19.01 11.23 5.31
N LYS A 120 -18.80 11.60 6.57
CA LYS A 120 -18.03 10.81 7.52
C LYS A 120 -18.68 9.47 7.82
N GLN A 121 -19.99 9.44 8.03
CA GLN A 121 -20.73 8.18 8.25
C GLN A 121 -20.68 7.28 7.03
N ASN A 122 -20.90 7.83 5.84
CA ASN A 122 -20.80 7.09 4.58
C ASN A 122 -19.37 6.53 4.38
N MET A 123 -18.34 7.32 4.68
CA MET A 123 -16.94 6.88 4.61
C MET A 123 -16.66 5.71 5.55
N ILE A 124 -17.14 5.76 6.79
CA ILE A 124 -16.96 4.69 7.78
C ILE A 124 -17.70 3.42 7.32
N MET A 125 -18.94 3.54 6.89
CA MET A 125 -19.76 2.43 6.38
C MET A 125 -19.05 1.73 5.19
N GLN A 126 -18.56 2.50 4.24
CA GLN A 126 -17.86 1.93 3.09
C GLN A 126 -16.55 1.24 3.48
N LEU A 127 -15.79 1.81 4.43
CA LEU A 127 -14.55 1.20 4.90
C LEU A 127 -14.82 -0.12 5.63
N GLN A 128 -15.84 -0.17 6.48
CA GLN A 128 -16.27 -1.41 7.15
C GLN A 128 -16.68 -2.48 6.11
N ARG A 129 -17.50 -2.08 5.13
CA ARG A 129 -17.97 -2.98 4.07
C ARG A 129 -16.82 -3.50 3.20
N ILE A 130 -15.80 -2.69 2.95
CA ILE A 130 -14.59 -3.14 2.24
C ILE A 130 -13.89 -4.26 3.02
N VAL A 131 -13.76 -4.16 4.34
CA VAL A 131 -13.15 -5.23 5.15
C VAL A 131 -13.93 -6.53 5.00
N GLU A 132 -15.27 -6.48 5.01
CA GLU A 132 -16.11 -7.67 4.79
C GLU A 132 -15.90 -8.28 3.38
N TYR A 133 -15.77 -7.44 2.34
CA TYR A 133 -15.43 -7.93 1.00
C TYR A 133 -14.06 -8.61 0.98
N LEU A 134 -13.06 -8.02 1.64
CA LEU A 134 -11.70 -8.57 1.70
C LEU A 134 -11.63 -9.93 2.39
N GLU A 135 -12.49 -10.19 3.39
CA GLU A 135 -12.60 -11.50 4.04
C GLU A 135 -13.05 -12.62 3.09
N THR A 136 -13.70 -12.27 1.97
CA THR A 136 -14.15 -13.24 0.96
C THR A 136 -13.14 -13.48 -0.15
N LEU A 137 -12.04 -12.72 -0.16
CA LEU A 137 -11.00 -12.76 -1.19
C LEU A 137 -9.73 -13.45 -0.68
N PRO A 138 -8.90 -14.00 -1.58
CA PRO A 138 -7.60 -14.62 -1.22
C PRO A 138 -6.56 -13.55 -0.87
N ILE A 139 -6.85 -12.76 0.15
CA ILE A 139 -6.06 -11.61 0.60
C ILE A 139 -5.82 -11.71 2.10
N THR A 140 -4.61 -11.37 2.53
CA THR A 140 -4.27 -11.23 3.94
C THR A 140 -4.49 -9.78 4.36
N VAL A 141 -5.27 -9.53 5.42
CA VAL A 141 -5.52 -8.20 5.97
C VAL A 141 -4.81 -8.05 7.31
N LEU A 142 -4.08 -6.94 7.48
CA LEU A 142 -3.36 -6.61 8.71
C LEU A 142 -3.81 -5.24 9.23
N SER A 143 -4.08 -5.18 10.53
CA SER A 143 -4.31 -3.94 11.28
C SER A 143 -4.00 -4.20 12.74
N TYR A 144 -3.17 -3.36 13.37
CA TYR A 144 -2.76 -3.53 14.77
C TYR A 144 -2.89 -2.22 15.52
N ASP A 145 -3.55 -2.25 16.68
CA ASP A 145 -3.76 -1.07 17.51
C ASP A 145 -2.44 -0.39 17.88
N ASN A 146 -2.46 0.95 17.89
CA ASN A 146 -1.34 1.83 18.15
C ASN A 146 -0.17 1.75 17.16
N ILE A 147 -0.37 1.15 15.99
CA ILE A 147 0.62 1.04 14.92
C ILE A 147 0.04 1.62 13.63
N GLU A 148 0.81 2.45 12.94
CA GLU A 148 0.46 2.95 11.61
C GLU A 148 0.75 1.88 10.55
N ALA A 149 0.01 1.93 9.44
CA ALA A 149 0.23 1.05 8.31
C ALA A 149 1.68 1.14 7.79
N ASP A 150 2.26 2.34 7.80
CA ASP A 150 3.62 2.59 7.34
C ASP A 150 4.66 1.76 8.11
N ASP A 151 4.52 1.70 9.46
CA ASP A 151 5.42 0.91 10.32
C ASP A 151 5.27 -0.59 10.03
N THR A 152 4.03 -1.08 9.87
CA THR A 152 3.78 -2.48 9.53
C THR A 152 4.34 -2.83 8.15
N ILE A 153 4.14 -1.97 7.14
CA ILE A 153 4.67 -2.16 5.78
C ILE A 153 6.20 -2.14 5.79
N GLY A 154 6.81 -1.18 6.50
CA GLY A 154 8.26 -1.10 6.67
C GLY A 154 8.83 -2.39 7.29
N TYR A 155 8.18 -2.88 8.36
CA TYR A 155 8.56 -4.12 9.03
C TYR A 155 8.45 -5.35 8.11
N LEU A 156 7.33 -5.47 7.38
CA LEU A 156 7.15 -6.54 6.39
C LEU A 156 8.26 -6.54 5.35
N CYS A 157 8.56 -5.37 4.78
CA CYS A 157 9.54 -5.21 3.73
C CYS A 157 10.98 -5.49 4.18
N ARG A 158 11.33 -5.10 5.40
CA ARG A 158 12.73 -5.12 5.87
C ARG A 158 13.08 -6.34 6.70
N GLN A 159 12.11 -6.91 7.46
CA GLN A 159 12.42 -7.92 8.47
C GLN A 159 11.63 -9.23 8.32
N VAL A 160 10.46 -9.22 7.68
CA VAL A 160 9.63 -10.44 7.57
C VAL A 160 9.79 -11.11 6.20
N LEU A 161 9.63 -10.35 5.13
CA LEU A 161 9.62 -10.85 3.75
C LEU A 161 10.99 -10.61 3.09
N THR A 162 12.07 -11.11 3.71
CA THR A 162 13.45 -10.82 3.29
C THR A 162 13.82 -11.41 1.94
N GLU A 163 13.25 -12.56 1.58
CA GLU A 163 13.53 -13.26 0.32
C GLU A 163 12.52 -12.94 -0.79
N SER A 164 11.44 -12.24 -0.45
CA SER A 164 10.34 -11.98 -1.40
C SER A 164 10.67 -10.83 -2.36
N GLN A 165 10.19 -10.95 -3.60
CA GLN A 165 10.03 -9.80 -4.50
C GLN A 165 8.79 -9.03 -4.10
N ILE A 166 8.93 -7.77 -3.68
CA ILE A 166 7.84 -6.99 -3.09
C ILE A 166 7.45 -5.82 -4.00
N THR A 167 6.14 -5.64 -4.19
CA THR A 167 5.60 -4.38 -4.71
C THR A 167 4.73 -3.75 -3.64
N VAL A 168 5.06 -2.53 -3.20
CA VAL A 168 4.22 -1.72 -2.31
C VAL A 168 3.37 -0.77 -3.15
N MET A 169 2.06 -0.80 -2.98
CA MET A 169 1.12 0.12 -3.62
C MET A 169 0.69 1.20 -2.64
N SER A 170 1.17 2.42 -2.83
CA SER A 170 0.75 3.62 -2.09
C SER A 170 1.07 4.89 -2.89
N THR A 171 0.41 6.00 -2.57
CA THR A 171 0.77 7.33 -3.05
C THR A 171 1.71 8.07 -2.10
N ASP A 172 2.00 7.48 -0.95
CA ASP A 172 2.93 8.06 0.02
C ASP A 172 4.37 7.92 -0.46
N LYS A 173 5.06 9.06 -0.52
CA LYS A 173 6.45 9.13 -0.96
C LYS A 173 7.45 8.56 0.05
N ASP A 174 7.02 8.42 1.31
CA ASP A 174 7.89 7.88 2.34
C ASP A 174 8.26 6.43 2.07
N PHE A 175 7.43 5.67 1.37
CA PHE A 175 7.77 4.32 0.93
C PHE A 175 8.90 4.25 -0.11
N LEU A 176 9.20 5.34 -0.83
CA LEU A 176 10.29 5.34 -1.81
C LEU A 176 11.67 5.06 -1.18
N GLN A 177 11.84 5.32 0.13
CA GLN A 177 13.05 4.95 0.88
C GLN A 177 13.25 3.43 1.00
N LEU A 178 12.19 2.64 0.75
CA LEU A 178 12.26 1.18 0.81
C LEU A 178 12.71 0.55 -0.52
N ALA A 179 12.65 1.31 -1.63
CA ALA A 179 12.96 0.78 -2.96
C ALA A 179 14.39 0.24 -3.02
N ASN A 180 14.54 -0.99 -3.53
CA ASN A 180 15.82 -1.66 -3.73
C ASN A 180 15.68 -2.76 -4.79
N GLY A 181 16.68 -3.60 -5.00
CA GLY A 181 16.67 -4.67 -6.02
C GLY A 181 15.48 -5.64 -5.93
N ARG A 182 14.84 -5.78 -4.76
CA ARG A 182 13.69 -6.67 -4.55
C ARG A 182 12.39 -5.93 -4.19
N ILE A 183 12.44 -4.65 -3.79
CA ILE A 183 11.26 -3.86 -3.37
C ILE A 183 11.02 -2.77 -4.40
N LYS A 184 9.82 -2.72 -4.95
CA LYS A 184 9.36 -1.67 -5.87
C LYS A 184 8.13 -0.98 -5.31
N ILE A 185 7.95 0.31 -5.64
CA ILE A 185 6.81 1.09 -5.18
C ILE A 185 5.94 1.45 -6.39
N TRP A 186 4.69 1.00 -6.38
CA TRP A 186 3.70 1.39 -7.36
C TRP A 186 2.92 2.61 -6.89
N ILE A 187 3.02 3.72 -7.63
CA ILE A 187 2.24 4.93 -7.36
C ILE A 187 1.10 5.04 -8.37
N PRO A 188 -0.14 4.66 -8.00
CA PRO A 188 -1.27 4.59 -8.94
C PRO A 188 -1.63 5.93 -9.59
N THR A 189 -1.51 7.04 -8.87
CA THR A 189 -1.82 8.38 -9.37
C THR A 189 -0.88 8.83 -10.48
N LYS A 190 0.36 8.36 -10.45
CA LYS A 190 1.38 8.62 -11.49
C LYS A 190 1.42 7.52 -12.55
N LYS A 191 0.74 6.39 -12.31
CA LYS A 191 0.86 5.16 -13.11
C LYS A 191 2.32 4.75 -13.32
N LYS A 192 3.15 4.90 -12.28
CA LYS A 192 4.60 4.69 -12.36
C LYS A 192 5.06 3.71 -11.28
N MET A 193 5.92 2.79 -11.70
CA MET A 193 6.67 1.91 -10.81
C MET A 193 8.01 2.57 -10.49
N TYR A 194 8.36 2.59 -9.21
CA TYR A 194 9.64 3.09 -8.71
C TYR A 194 10.47 1.93 -8.19
N ASP A 195 11.61 1.71 -8.79
CA ASP A 195 12.75 0.97 -8.29
C ASP A 195 13.89 1.95 -7.95
N GLU A 196 15.09 1.44 -7.64
CA GLU A 196 16.26 2.29 -7.31
C GLU A 196 16.60 3.29 -8.42
N SER A 197 16.57 2.84 -9.68
CA SER A 197 16.88 3.69 -10.83
C SER A 197 15.86 4.81 -10.99
N ALA A 198 14.56 4.47 -10.94
CA ALA A 198 13.50 5.46 -11.08
C ALA A 198 13.48 6.50 -9.94
N VAL A 199 13.91 6.10 -8.72
CA VAL A 199 14.10 7.04 -7.60
C VAL A 199 15.28 7.95 -7.86
N LEU A 200 16.43 7.40 -8.27
CA LEU A 200 17.64 8.19 -8.59
C LEU A 200 17.38 9.17 -9.73
N ASP A 201 16.71 8.72 -10.80
CA ASP A 201 16.39 9.56 -11.96
C ASP A 201 15.49 10.74 -11.60
N GLU A 202 14.49 10.53 -10.71
CA GLU A 202 13.55 11.59 -10.35
C GLU A 202 14.08 12.53 -9.28
N TYR A 203 14.81 12.00 -8.30
CA TYR A 203 15.23 12.77 -7.12
C TYR A 203 16.72 13.14 -7.13
N GLY A 204 17.56 12.53 -8.00
CA GLY A 204 19.02 12.68 -7.97
C GLY A 204 19.63 12.24 -6.64
N ILE A 205 18.94 11.40 -5.91
CA ILE A 205 19.30 10.85 -4.60
C ILE A 205 19.02 9.35 -4.67
N SER A 206 19.95 8.52 -4.18
CA SER A 206 19.73 7.07 -4.15
C SER A 206 18.56 6.72 -3.23
N SER A 207 17.83 5.64 -3.54
CA SER A 207 16.68 5.22 -2.73
C SER A 207 17.06 4.99 -1.27
N HIS A 208 18.25 4.44 -0.99
CA HIS A 208 18.77 4.21 0.36
C HIS A 208 18.91 5.50 1.18
N ASN A 209 19.14 6.63 0.50
CA ASN A 209 19.38 7.93 1.10
C ASN A 209 18.18 8.88 0.95
N LEU A 210 17.09 8.44 0.32
CA LEU A 210 15.92 9.29 0.09
C LEU A 210 15.26 9.76 1.39
N ILE A 211 15.44 8.99 2.46
CA ILE A 211 15.00 9.40 3.81
C ILE A 211 15.59 10.77 4.20
N TRP A 212 16.84 11.07 3.83
CA TRP A 212 17.47 12.36 4.17
C TRP A 212 16.79 13.53 3.45
N TYR A 213 16.36 13.33 2.20
CA TYR A 213 15.53 14.33 1.53
C TYR A 213 14.23 14.56 2.30
N ARG A 214 13.53 13.49 2.69
CA ARG A 214 12.26 13.60 3.43
C ARG A 214 12.43 14.27 4.78
N VAL A 215 13.48 13.93 5.51
CA VAL A 215 13.84 14.51 6.81
C VAL A 215 14.12 16.02 6.69
N LEU A 216 14.85 16.43 5.65
CA LEU A 216 15.27 17.81 5.46
C LEU A 216 14.16 18.69 4.85
N ASP A 217 13.35 18.14 3.92
CA ASP A 217 12.20 18.84 3.30
C ASP A 217 11.00 18.91 4.27
N GLY A 218 10.87 17.89 5.14
CA GLY A 218 9.71 17.71 6.02
C GLY A 218 8.47 17.21 5.30
N ASP A 219 7.35 17.13 6.03
CA ASP A 219 6.04 16.78 5.47
C ASP A 219 4.93 17.70 5.98
N LYS A 220 4.40 18.50 5.06
CA LYS A 220 3.31 19.44 5.38
C LYS A 220 2.00 18.73 5.73
N SER A 221 1.77 17.54 5.15
CA SER A 221 0.54 16.77 5.39
C SER A 221 0.51 16.19 6.80
N ASP A 222 1.67 15.86 7.34
CA ASP A 222 1.86 15.33 8.69
C ASP A 222 2.26 16.40 9.70
N ASN A 223 2.32 17.65 9.24
CA ASN A 223 2.75 18.79 10.04
C ASN A 223 4.20 18.66 10.55
N ILE A 224 5.06 17.96 9.83
CA ILE A 224 6.48 17.83 10.11
C ILE A 224 7.22 18.97 9.40
N LYS A 225 7.88 19.83 10.18
CA LYS A 225 8.63 20.97 9.64
C LYS A 225 10.00 20.49 9.15
N GLY A 226 10.35 20.81 7.90
CA GLY A 226 11.70 20.60 7.38
C GLY A 226 12.66 21.69 7.79
N VAL A 227 13.90 21.59 7.35
CA VAL A 227 14.93 22.61 7.52
C VAL A 227 14.69 23.75 6.56
N LYS A 228 14.62 24.98 7.08
CA LYS A 228 14.28 26.17 6.30
C LYS A 228 15.26 26.37 5.13
N GLY A 229 14.71 26.53 3.92
CA GLY A 229 15.48 26.79 2.71
C GLY A 229 16.12 25.54 2.06
N LEU A 230 15.84 24.35 2.58
CA LEU A 230 16.32 23.07 2.02
C LEU A 230 15.20 22.37 1.25
N GLY A 231 14.99 22.74 -0.02
CA GLY A 231 14.23 21.94 -0.96
C GLY A 231 15.16 21.02 -1.78
N LEU A 232 14.61 20.12 -2.58
CA LEU A 232 15.32 19.07 -3.31
C LEU A 232 16.60 19.56 -4.00
N LYS A 233 16.52 20.62 -4.82
CA LYS A 233 17.69 21.17 -5.55
C LYS A 233 18.81 21.67 -4.64
N THR A 234 18.44 22.24 -3.50
CA THR A 234 19.41 22.74 -2.52
C THR A 234 20.08 21.57 -1.80
N ILE A 235 19.31 20.54 -1.47
CA ILE A 235 19.82 19.30 -0.83
C ILE A 235 20.80 18.61 -1.76
N GLN A 236 20.45 18.40 -3.03
CA GLN A 236 21.34 17.80 -4.04
C GLN A 236 22.69 18.56 -4.14
N LYS A 237 22.64 19.90 -4.10
CA LYS A 237 23.84 20.73 -4.18
C LYS A 237 24.70 20.69 -2.91
N LYS A 238 24.06 20.71 -1.72
CA LYS A 238 24.78 20.73 -0.43
C LYS A 238 25.27 19.35 0.01
N LEU A 239 24.53 18.30 -0.36
CA LEU A 239 24.77 16.93 0.05
C LEU A 239 24.85 15.99 -1.18
N PRO A 240 25.81 16.22 -2.11
CA PRO A 240 25.90 15.45 -3.35
C PRO A 240 26.15 13.96 -3.12
N PHE A 241 26.74 13.59 -1.99
CA PHE A 241 27.00 12.21 -1.60
C PHE A 241 25.71 11.37 -1.37
N LEU A 242 24.53 12.02 -1.28
CA LEU A 242 23.26 11.29 -1.19
C LEU A 242 22.89 10.56 -2.48
N SER A 243 23.53 10.89 -3.62
CA SER A 243 23.35 10.17 -4.89
C SER A 243 24.19 8.88 -4.96
N GLU A 244 25.17 8.71 -4.07
CA GLU A 244 26.04 7.54 -4.07
C GLU A 244 25.28 6.26 -3.69
N ASN A 245 25.69 5.12 -4.26
CA ASN A 245 25.13 3.81 -3.95
C ASN A 245 25.73 3.23 -2.65
N ARG A 246 25.59 4.00 -1.56
CA ARG A 246 25.92 3.58 -0.20
C ARG A 246 24.92 4.16 0.79
N ILE A 247 24.81 3.57 1.95
CA ILE A 247 23.99 4.10 3.03
C ILE A 247 24.75 5.22 3.73
N VAL A 248 24.15 6.41 3.76
CA VAL A 248 24.64 7.57 4.50
C VAL A 248 24.05 7.54 5.91
N ASN A 249 24.88 7.69 6.93
CA ASN A 249 24.43 7.73 8.32
C ASN A 249 24.01 9.15 8.75
N ILE A 250 23.35 9.24 9.90
CA ILE A 250 22.81 10.49 10.42
C ILE A 250 23.92 11.50 10.75
N ASP A 251 25.07 11.04 11.26
CA ASP A 251 26.18 11.91 11.66
C ASP A 251 26.80 12.61 10.45
N GLU A 252 26.87 11.93 9.29
CA GLU A 252 27.36 12.52 8.05
C GLU A 252 26.49 13.72 7.62
N VAL A 253 25.17 13.60 7.78
CA VAL A 253 24.22 14.68 7.45
C VAL A 253 24.31 15.81 8.47
N ILE A 254 24.34 15.48 9.76
CA ILE A 254 24.47 16.46 10.85
C ILE A 254 25.77 17.24 10.74
N ASN A 255 26.90 16.59 10.44
CA ASN A 255 28.19 17.25 10.27
C ASN A 255 28.18 18.27 9.12
N LYS A 256 27.33 18.14 8.13
CA LYS A 256 27.14 19.11 7.05
C LYS A 256 26.13 20.22 7.38
N LEU A 257 25.25 19.97 8.34
CA LEU A 257 24.15 20.87 8.73
C LEU A 257 24.04 20.92 10.27
N PRO A 258 25.11 21.28 11.01
CA PRO A 258 25.13 21.16 12.47
C PRO A 258 24.07 22.02 13.17
N GLU A 259 23.70 23.15 12.57
CA GLU A 259 22.66 24.06 13.06
C GLU A 259 21.25 23.46 12.98
N SER A 260 21.07 22.36 12.27
CA SER A 260 19.79 21.70 12.06
C SER A 260 19.68 20.34 12.76
N LYS A 261 20.63 20.03 13.64
CA LYS A 261 20.74 18.72 14.31
C LYS A 261 19.41 18.27 14.94
N ASP A 262 18.79 19.10 15.76
CA ASP A 262 17.57 18.74 16.49
C ASP A 262 16.39 18.42 15.54
N VAL A 263 16.27 19.17 14.44
CA VAL A 263 15.25 18.94 13.41
C VAL A 263 15.53 17.63 12.67
N ILE A 264 16.78 17.36 12.32
CA ILE A 264 17.21 16.14 11.62
C ILE A 264 16.92 14.92 12.48
N GLU A 265 17.31 14.92 13.75
CA GLU A 265 17.10 13.82 14.68
C GLU A 265 15.61 13.55 14.95
N LEU A 266 14.81 14.61 15.14
CA LEU A 266 13.38 14.50 15.34
C LEU A 266 12.69 13.91 14.10
N ASN A 267 12.94 14.52 12.93
CA ASN A 267 12.28 14.11 11.70
C ASN A 267 12.69 12.68 11.28
N TYR A 268 13.94 12.30 11.50
CA TYR A 268 14.40 10.94 11.28
C TYR A 268 13.61 9.93 12.11
N LYS A 269 13.43 10.19 13.41
CA LYS A 269 12.61 9.34 14.30
C LYS A 269 11.14 9.22 13.86
N LEU A 270 10.61 10.27 13.22
CA LEU A 270 9.22 10.29 12.76
C LEU A 270 9.01 9.61 11.40
N MET A 271 10.01 9.62 10.51
CA MET A 271 9.82 9.32 9.08
C MET A 271 10.59 8.09 8.58
N GLN A 272 11.57 7.57 9.32
CA GLN A 272 12.31 6.38 8.90
C GLN A 272 11.44 5.12 9.00
N LEU A 273 11.59 4.21 8.01
CA LEU A 273 10.88 2.93 7.91
C LEU A 273 11.83 1.71 7.94
N SER A 274 13.09 1.93 8.28
CA SER A 274 14.11 0.87 8.28
C SER A 274 14.10 0.07 9.59
N ASP A 275 13.93 0.78 10.71
CA ASP A 275 13.89 0.19 12.06
C ASP A 275 12.68 0.76 12.81
N VAL A 276 11.55 0.12 12.60
CA VAL A 276 10.27 0.54 13.16
C VAL A 276 10.11 -0.01 14.58
N ASP A 277 9.68 0.86 15.48
CA ASP A 277 9.43 0.51 16.89
C ASP A 277 8.06 -0.19 17.05
N ILE A 278 8.06 -1.49 16.79
CA ILE A 278 6.91 -2.37 16.99
C ILE A 278 7.23 -3.33 18.14
N SER A 279 6.28 -3.51 19.07
CA SER A 279 6.47 -4.43 20.21
C SER A 279 6.72 -5.86 19.74
N GLY A 280 7.52 -6.63 20.51
CA GLY A 280 7.82 -8.03 20.20
C GLY A 280 6.55 -8.87 20.00
N THR A 281 5.54 -8.68 20.87
CA THR A 281 4.24 -9.37 20.74
C THR A 281 3.55 -9.07 19.41
N THR A 282 3.58 -7.81 18.94
CA THR A 282 2.97 -7.47 17.66
C THR A 282 3.80 -7.99 16.51
N LYS A 283 5.13 -7.96 16.59
CA LYS A 283 6.02 -8.57 15.59
C LYS A 283 5.69 -10.05 15.40
N THR A 284 5.52 -10.82 16.48
CA THR A 284 5.09 -12.23 16.41
C THR A 284 3.75 -12.37 15.71
N LYS A 285 2.73 -11.56 16.08
CA LYS A 285 1.41 -11.61 15.43
C LYS A 285 1.47 -11.31 13.94
N ILE A 286 2.33 -10.38 13.50
CA ILE A 286 2.54 -10.07 12.09
C ILE A 286 3.13 -11.30 11.39
N ILE A 287 4.18 -11.89 11.94
CA ILE A 287 4.86 -13.06 11.37
C ILE A 287 3.88 -14.24 11.26
N ASP A 288 3.14 -14.55 12.34
CA ASP A 288 2.16 -15.63 12.36
C ASP A 288 1.09 -15.43 11.30
N LYS A 289 0.58 -14.19 11.14
CA LYS A 289 -0.46 -13.89 10.15
C LYS A 289 0.05 -13.98 8.70
N VAL A 290 1.31 -13.62 8.45
CA VAL A 290 1.95 -13.74 7.13
C VAL A 290 2.25 -15.20 6.78
N ASN A 291 2.57 -16.02 7.77
CA ASN A 291 2.83 -17.45 7.58
C ASN A 291 1.55 -18.31 7.60
N ALA A 292 0.43 -17.76 8.07
CA ALA A 292 -0.85 -18.46 8.06
C ALA A 292 -1.33 -18.74 6.63
N PRO A 293 -2.16 -19.78 6.42
CA PRO A 293 -2.80 -20.03 5.15
C PRO A 293 -3.53 -18.81 4.61
N ILE A 294 -3.46 -18.61 3.29
CA ILE A 294 -4.17 -17.52 2.61
C ILE A 294 -5.66 -17.86 2.59
N ASN A 295 -6.53 -16.89 2.85
CA ASN A 295 -7.97 -17.09 2.72
C ASN A 295 -8.32 -17.57 1.31
N ARG A 296 -9.29 -18.50 1.18
CA ARG A 296 -9.79 -18.93 -0.13
C ARG A 296 -10.80 -17.94 -0.67
N LEU A 297 -10.98 -17.92 -2.00
CA LEU A 297 -12.00 -17.12 -2.66
C LEU A 297 -13.39 -17.69 -2.35
N ILE A 298 -14.24 -16.94 -1.63
CA ILE A 298 -15.63 -17.31 -1.31
C ILE A 298 -16.57 -16.55 -2.26
N LYS A 299 -16.66 -17.01 -3.52
CA LYS A 299 -17.41 -16.34 -4.60
C LYS A 299 -18.85 -16.04 -4.22
N TYR A 300 -19.55 -17.01 -3.64
CA TYR A 300 -20.96 -16.86 -3.28
C TYR A 300 -21.15 -15.71 -2.27
N LYS A 301 -20.36 -15.68 -1.19
CA LYS A 301 -20.45 -14.64 -0.17
C LYS A 301 -20.17 -13.26 -0.77
N PHE A 302 -19.13 -13.13 -1.62
CA PHE A 302 -18.84 -11.89 -2.33
C PHE A 302 -20.02 -11.43 -3.18
N GLN A 303 -20.60 -12.34 -3.98
CA GLN A 303 -21.72 -12.03 -4.87
C GLN A 303 -22.98 -11.65 -4.10
N THR A 304 -23.26 -12.32 -2.97
CA THR A 304 -24.40 -11.95 -2.10
C THR A 304 -24.26 -10.52 -1.59
N MET A 305 -23.07 -10.16 -1.04
CA MET A 305 -22.80 -8.79 -0.58
C MET A 305 -22.89 -7.77 -1.71
N PHE A 306 -22.44 -8.14 -2.91
CA PHE A 306 -22.54 -7.30 -4.10
C PHE A 306 -23.99 -7.03 -4.51
N LEU A 307 -24.89 -8.01 -4.35
CA LEU A 307 -26.32 -7.87 -4.59
C LEU A 307 -26.97 -6.99 -3.51
N GLU A 308 -26.63 -7.21 -2.24
CA GLU A 308 -27.11 -6.41 -1.10
C GLU A 308 -26.76 -4.92 -1.26
N ASP A 309 -25.53 -4.63 -1.70
CA ASP A 309 -25.04 -3.28 -1.91
C ASP A 309 -25.55 -2.66 -3.22
N LYS A 310 -26.29 -3.42 -4.04
CA LYS A 310 -26.86 -2.98 -5.33
C LYS A 310 -25.83 -2.37 -6.29
N LEU A 311 -24.70 -3.07 -6.46
CA LEU A 311 -23.58 -2.59 -7.27
C LEU A 311 -23.65 -3.06 -8.75
N PHE A 312 -24.83 -3.41 -9.27
CA PHE A 312 -25.00 -4.07 -10.58
C PHE A 312 -24.43 -3.26 -11.74
N THR A 313 -24.63 -1.95 -11.71
CA THR A 313 -24.16 -1.04 -12.78
C THR A 313 -22.66 -0.81 -12.74
N THR A 314 -22.01 -1.10 -11.59
CA THR A 314 -20.59 -0.77 -11.37
C THR A 314 -19.64 -1.86 -11.89
N PHE A 315 -20.10 -3.14 -11.91
CA PHE A 315 -19.38 -4.31 -12.40
C PHE A 315 -20.31 -5.14 -13.30
N PRO A 316 -20.30 -4.94 -14.61
CA PRO A 316 -21.24 -5.63 -15.52
C PRO A 316 -21.15 -7.16 -15.45
N ASN A 317 -20.00 -7.72 -15.09
CA ASN A 317 -19.80 -9.15 -14.88
C ASN A 317 -18.89 -9.40 -13.68
N VAL A 318 -19.45 -9.37 -12.49
CA VAL A 318 -18.71 -9.58 -11.24
C VAL A 318 -18.03 -10.95 -11.18
N THR A 319 -18.63 -12.00 -11.74
CA THR A 319 -18.04 -13.35 -11.77
C THR A 319 -16.79 -13.39 -12.62
N SER A 320 -16.82 -12.81 -13.81
CA SER A 320 -15.64 -12.71 -14.68
C SER A 320 -14.55 -11.85 -14.02
N TRP A 321 -14.95 -10.75 -13.38
CA TRP A 321 -14.01 -9.88 -12.68
C TRP A 321 -13.30 -10.60 -11.52
N LEU A 322 -14.02 -11.36 -10.70
CA LEU A 322 -13.44 -12.17 -9.63
C LEU A 322 -12.44 -13.19 -10.17
N LEU A 323 -12.81 -13.93 -11.20
CA LEU A 323 -11.94 -14.95 -11.80
C LEU A 323 -10.70 -14.34 -12.43
N THR A 324 -10.85 -13.26 -13.19
CA THR A 324 -9.72 -12.60 -13.87
C THR A 324 -8.69 -12.08 -12.89
N ASN A 325 -9.14 -11.50 -11.76
CA ASN A 325 -8.22 -10.84 -10.84
C ASN A 325 -7.72 -11.74 -9.71
N PHE A 326 -8.51 -12.74 -9.26
CA PHE A 326 -8.18 -13.48 -8.04
C PHE A 326 -7.93 -14.98 -8.25
N ASN A 327 -8.14 -15.53 -9.45
CA ASN A 327 -7.94 -16.97 -9.68
C ASN A 327 -6.53 -17.43 -9.37
N GLN A 328 -5.52 -16.64 -9.76
CA GLN A 328 -4.12 -16.95 -9.47
C GLN A 328 -3.84 -16.92 -7.95
N LEU A 329 -4.30 -15.90 -7.24
CA LEU A 329 -4.14 -15.84 -5.79
C LEU A 329 -4.87 -16.99 -5.09
N ASN A 330 -6.05 -17.39 -5.59
CA ASN A 330 -6.79 -18.52 -5.04
C ASN A 330 -6.04 -19.85 -5.22
N HIS A 331 -5.33 -20.02 -6.35
CA HIS A 331 -4.46 -21.18 -6.54
C HIS A 331 -3.36 -21.25 -5.46
N TYR A 332 -2.70 -20.13 -5.13
CA TYR A 332 -1.73 -20.09 -4.03
C TYR A 332 -2.39 -20.26 -2.66
N ALA A 333 -3.63 -19.77 -2.49
CA ALA A 333 -4.40 -20.03 -1.27
C ALA A 333 -4.63 -21.55 -1.07
N GLU A 334 -5.02 -22.27 -2.12
CA GLU A 334 -5.19 -23.72 -2.08
C GLU A 334 -3.89 -24.42 -1.70
N LYS A 335 -2.75 -24.07 -2.30
CA LYS A 335 -1.43 -24.61 -1.92
C LYS A 335 -1.13 -24.42 -0.42
N THR A 336 -1.44 -23.27 0.18
CA THR A 336 -1.18 -23.03 1.61
C THR A 336 -2.04 -23.89 2.52
N HIS A 337 -3.13 -24.48 2.05
CA HIS A 337 -4.00 -25.37 2.81
C HIS A 337 -3.65 -26.87 2.61
N GLU A 338 -2.95 -27.21 1.54
CA GLU A 338 -2.53 -28.58 1.25
C GLU A 338 -1.20 -28.95 1.92
N GLY A 339 -0.37 -27.95 2.25
CA GLY A 339 0.92 -28.11 2.91
C GLY A 339 0.88 -28.20 4.43
N ASN A 340 -0.30 -28.08 5.04
CA ASN A 340 -0.57 -28.26 6.46
C ASN A 340 -1.40 -29.54 6.66
#